data_6761b8bdbf5d0326d7e2df57c07456fe
#
_entry.id   6761b8bdbf5d0326d7e2df57c07456fe
#
_cell.length_a   1.000
_cell.length_b   1.000
_cell.length_c   1.000
_cell.angle_alpha   90.00
_cell.angle_beta   90.00
_cell.angle_gamma   90.00
#
_symmetry.space_group_name_H-M   'P 1'
#
loop_
_entity.id
_entity.type
_entity.pdbx_description
1 polymer ?
#
loop_
_entity_poly.entity_id
_entity_poly.type
_entity_poly.pdbx_seq_one_letter_code
_entity_poly.pdbx_strand_id
1 'polypeptide(L)'
;MKTIRIMTLTVTVAALFSAVVMVSAASPTEGGEQFDAGATYKSKCVACHGQKAEKKFDASLPDQELVDIVMKGKKPEKPPNMPAYGEKGVTPEQAKALVDHMKQLKSAP
;
A
#
# COMPACT_ATOMS: atom_id res chain seq x y z
N MET A 1 70.30 -18.56 41.27
CA MET A 1 69.02 -17.79 41.40
C MET A 1 68.49 -17.55 40.02
N LYS A 2 67.45 -18.27 39.67
CA LYS A 2 66.88 -18.20 38.33
C LYS A 2 65.64 -17.32 38.41
N THR A 3 65.77 -16.13 37.88
CA THR A 3 64.67 -15.23 37.76
C THR A 3 63.78 -15.68 36.63
N ILE A 4 62.63 -16.24 37.00
CA ILE A 4 61.57 -16.60 36.06
C ILE A 4 60.90 -15.31 35.65
N ARG A 5 61.15 -14.91 34.42
CA ARG A 5 60.31 -13.83 33.78
C ARG A 5 59.04 -14.41 33.39
N ILE A 6 58.01 -14.10 34.15
CA ILE A 6 56.66 -14.39 33.78
C ILE A 6 56.27 -13.37 32.71
N MET A 7 56.21 -13.86 31.49
CA MET A 7 55.77 -13.10 30.37
C MET A 7 54.25 -13.12 30.41
N THR A 8 53.68 -12.06 30.93
CA THR A 8 52.22 -11.86 30.92
C THR A 8 51.78 -11.66 29.48
N LEU A 9 51.23 -12.72 28.92
CA LEU A 9 50.57 -12.68 27.62
C LEU A 9 49.22 -11.99 27.82
N THR A 10 49.17 -10.73 27.53
CA THR A 10 47.91 -10.00 27.47
C THR A 10 47.18 -10.41 26.19
N VAL A 11 46.27 -11.34 26.35
CA VAL A 11 45.31 -11.66 25.28
C VAL A 11 44.29 -10.52 25.21
N THR A 12 44.52 -9.63 24.30
CA THR A 12 43.54 -8.65 23.92
C THR A 12 42.45 -9.37 23.08
N VAL A 13 41.40 -9.77 23.75
CA VAL A 13 40.19 -10.21 23.06
C VAL A 13 39.57 -8.97 22.41
N ALA A 14 39.86 -8.77 21.15
CA ALA A 14 39.15 -7.83 20.32
C ALA A 14 37.74 -8.41 20.08
N ALA A 15 36.81 -7.97 20.90
CA ALA A 15 35.41 -8.24 20.64
C ALA A 15 35.01 -7.48 19.37
N LEU A 16 35.01 -8.19 18.25
CA LEU A 16 34.41 -7.74 17.02
C LEU A 16 32.89 -7.72 17.24
N PHE A 17 32.38 -6.60 17.70
CA PHE A 17 30.97 -6.30 17.61
C PHE A 17 30.66 -6.13 16.12
N SER A 18 30.29 -7.23 15.49
CA SER A 18 29.60 -7.18 14.20
C SER A 18 28.24 -6.57 14.44
N ALA A 19 28.14 -5.25 14.32
CA ALA A 19 26.86 -4.58 14.21
C ALA A 19 26.23 -5.07 12.91
N VAL A 20 25.35 -6.04 13.01
CA VAL A 20 24.45 -6.39 11.94
C VAL A 20 23.51 -5.20 11.82
N VAL A 21 23.86 -4.28 10.94
CA VAL A 21 22.97 -3.24 10.49
C VAL A 21 21.91 -3.96 9.68
N MET A 22 20.78 -4.26 10.31
CA MET A 22 19.56 -4.60 9.61
C MET A 22 19.18 -3.37 8.78
N VAL A 23 19.70 -3.30 7.57
CA VAL A 23 19.18 -2.39 6.58
C VAL A 23 17.76 -2.91 6.26
N SER A 24 16.80 -2.42 7.00
CA SER A 24 15.43 -2.47 6.54
C SER A 24 15.43 -1.72 5.21
N ALA A 25 15.36 -2.47 4.12
CA ALA A 25 15.06 -1.89 2.83
C ALA A 25 13.63 -1.33 2.92
N ALA A 26 13.52 -0.11 3.43
CA ALA A 26 12.36 0.71 3.17
C ALA A 26 12.37 0.90 1.66
N SER A 27 11.42 0.28 0.99
CA SER A 27 11.16 0.60 -0.41
C SER A 27 11.08 2.12 -0.51
N PRO A 28 11.80 2.78 -1.41
CA PRO A 28 11.65 4.19 -1.60
C PRO A 28 10.21 4.42 -2.03
N THR A 29 9.41 4.88 -1.10
CA THR A 29 8.18 5.58 -1.44
C THR A 29 8.67 6.86 -2.05
N GLU A 30 8.82 6.88 -3.36
CA GLU A 30 9.06 8.11 -4.09
C GLU A 30 8.01 9.10 -3.62
N GLY A 31 8.47 10.26 -3.19
CA GLY A 31 7.69 11.30 -2.56
C GLY A 31 6.59 11.86 -3.46
N GLY A 32 5.53 11.10 -3.55
CA GLY A 32 4.20 11.54 -3.89
C GLY A 32 3.40 11.50 -2.59
N GLU A 33 2.62 12.50 -2.37
CA GLU A 33 1.60 12.55 -1.33
C GLU A 33 0.93 11.17 -1.23
N GLN A 34 1.05 10.52 -0.08
CA GLN A 34 0.60 9.14 0.09
C GLN A 34 -0.88 9.07 -0.25
N PHE A 35 -1.22 8.33 -1.30
CA PHE A 35 -2.59 8.18 -1.75
C PHE A 35 -3.45 7.53 -0.67
N ASP A 36 -4.44 8.27 -0.20
CA ASP A 36 -5.41 7.78 0.77
C ASP A 36 -6.68 7.33 0.04
N ALA A 37 -6.82 6.01 -0.09
CA ALA A 37 -7.98 5.40 -0.74
C ALA A 37 -9.29 5.72 0.01
N GLY A 38 -9.26 5.76 1.33
CA GLY A 38 -10.43 6.08 2.14
C GLY A 38 -10.91 7.52 1.95
N ALA A 39 -10.00 8.48 2.00
CA ALA A 39 -10.32 9.89 1.76
C ALA A 39 -10.79 10.12 0.32
N THR A 40 -10.13 9.49 -0.64
CA THR A 40 -10.51 9.57 -2.06
C THR A 40 -11.89 8.95 -2.29
N TYR A 41 -12.18 7.81 -1.70
CA TYR A 41 -13.49 7.17 -1.77
C TYR A 41 -14.59 8.09 -1.22
N LYS A 42 -14.38 8.67 -0.05
CA LYS A 42 -15.33 9.60 0.58
C LYS A 42 -15.61 10.83 -0.28
N SER A 43 -14.60 11.36 -0.94
CA SER A 43 -14.76 12.59 -1.73
C SER A 43 -15.31 12.36 -3.14
N LYS A 44 -15.06 11.20 -3.75
CA LYS A 44 -15.32 10.97 -5.17
C LYS A 44 -16.30 9.83 -5.47
N CYS A 45 -16.48 8.89 -4.57
CA CYS A 45 -17.17 7.63 -4.86
C CYS A 45 -18.45 7.42 -4.05
N VAL A 46 -18.49 7.88 -2.81
CA VAL A 46 -19.59 7.67 -1.87
C VAL A 46 -20.94 8.13 -2.42
N ALA A 47 -20.96 9.25 -3.13
CA ALA A 47 -22.22 9.81 -3.66
C ALA A 47 -23.01 8.82 -4.52
N CYS A 48 -22.32 7.96 -5.27
CA CYS A 48 -22.93 6.94 -6.13
C CYS A 48 -22.87 5.53 -5.53
N HIS A 49 -21.81 5.20 -4.80
CA HIS A 49 -21.58 3.84 -4.29
C HIS A 49 -22.05 3.60 -2.86
N GLY A 50 -22.35 4.65 -2.10
CA GLY A 50 -22.75 4.57 -0.70
C GLY A 50 -21.56 4.45 0.25
N GLN A 51 -21.82 4.58 1.56
CA GLN A 51 -20.75 4.58 2.58
C GLN A 51 -20.06 3.22 2.75
N LYS A 52 -20.76 2.14 2.42
CA LYS A 52 -20.27 0.76 2.50
C LYS A 52 -20.07 0.12 1.12
N ALA A 53 -19.95 0.91 0.07
CA ALA A 53 -19.89 0.43 -1.32
C ALA A 53 -21.07 -0.53 -1.66
N GLU A 54 -22.21 -0.32 -1.04
CA GLU A 54 -23.37 -1.19 -1.18
C GLU A 54 -24.14 -0.99 -2.49
N LYS A 55 -23.90 0.13 -3.17
CA LYS A 55 -24.61 0.49 -4.39
C LYS A 55 -23.70 0.35 -5.62
N LYS A 56 -24.21 -0.29 -6.67
CA LYS A 56 -23.57 -0.34 -7.99
C LYS A 56 -22.14 -0.90 -8.00
N PHE A 57 -21.75 -1.67 -6.99
CA PHE A 57 -20.45 -2.30 -6.88
C PHE A 57 -20.62 -3.81 -6.71
N ASP A 58 -20.07 -4.56 -7.65
CA ASP A 58 -20.05 -6.01 -7.61
C ASP A 58 -18.66 -6.50 -7.21
N ALA A 59 -18.51 -6.88 -5.94
CA ALA A 59 -17.24 -7.35 -5.39
C ALA A 59 -16.82 -8.74 -5.91
N SER A 60 -17.71 -9.46 -6.61
CA SER A 60 -17.42 -10.78 -7.18
C SER A 60 -16.65 -10.72 -8.49
N LEU A 61 -16.61 -9.57 -9.15
CA LEU A 61 -15.85 -9.38 -10.36
C LEU A 61 -14.34 -9.48 -10.11
N PRO A 62 -13.57 -9.94 -11.12
CA PRO A 62 -12.11 -9.96 -11.01
C PRO A 62 -11.54 -8.57 -10.71
N ASP A 63 -10.48 -8.52 -9.91
CA ASP A 63 -9.85 -7.25 -9.52
C ASP A 63 -9.44 -6.41 -10.72
N GLN A 64 -8.90 -7.05 -11.76
CA GLN A 64 -8.47 -6.34 -12.96
C GLN A 64 -9.65 -5.68 -13.69
N GLU A 65 -10.77 -6.34 -13.75
CA GLU A 65 -11.98 -5.76 -14.36
C GLU A 65 -12.48 -4.55 -13.55
N LEU A 66 -12.46 -4.65 -12.23
CA LEU A 66 -12.85 -3.54 -11.34
C LEU A 66 -11.88 -2.36 -11.48
N VAL A 67 -10.59 -2.62 -11.58
CA VAL A 67 -9.57 -1.59 -11.83
C VAL A 67 -9.82 -0.92 -13.18
N ASP A 68 -10.08 -1.69 -14.22
CA ASP A 68 -10.37 -1.16 -15.56
C ASP A 68 -11.63 -0.28 -15.56
N ILE A 69 -12.66 -0.67 -14.81
CA ILE A 69 -13.85 0.16 -14.64
C ILE A 69 -13.54 1.49 -13.98
N VAL A 70 -12.70 1.51 -12.94
CA VAL A 70 -12.27 2.76 -12.29
C VAL A 70 -11.48 3.63 -13.27
N MET A 71 -10.58 3.02 -14.02
CA MET A 71 -9.71 3.75 -14.95
C MET A 71 -10.45 4.31 -16.16
N LYS A 72 -11.32 3.52 -16.76
CA LYS A 72 -12.00 3.81 -18.04
C LYS A 72 -13.42 4.34 -17.87
N GLY A 73 -13.99 4.22 -16.67
CA GLY A 73 -15.37 4.52 -16.41
C GLY A 73 -16.31 3.41 -16.89
N LYS A 74 -17.59 3.61 -16.65
CA LYS A 74 -18.67 2.71 -17.10
C LYS A 74 -19.90 3.51 -17.49
N LYS A 75 -20.44 3.19 -18.65
CA LYS A 75 -21.71 3.76 -19.14
C LYS A 75 -22.82 2.70 -19.02
N PRO A 76 -23.59 2.69 -17.94
CA PRO A 76 -24.75 1.81 -17.83
C PRO A 76 -25.88 2.28 -18.75
N GLU A 77 -26.87 1.42 -19.00
CA GLU A 77 -28.04 1.77 -19.79
C GLU A 77 -28.83 2.96 -19.22
N LYS A 78 -28.80 3.11 -17.89
CA LYS A 78 -29.43 4.23 -17.17
C LYS A 78 -28.38 5.06 -16.46
N PRO A 79 -28.38 6.40 -16.64
CA PRO A 79 -27.50 7.30 -15.93
C PRO A 79 -27.70 7.21 -14.40
N PRO A 80 -26.72 7.66 -13.60
CA PRO A 80 -25.51 8.36 -13.98
C PRO A 80 -24.39 7.43 -14.47
N ASN A 81 -23.54 7.93 -15.37
CA ASN A 81 -22.34 7.24 -15.81
C ASN A 81 -21.25 7.33 -14.74
N MET A 82 -20.43 6.29 -14.62
CA MET A 82 -19.22 6.34 -13.83
C MET A 82 -18.10 7.01 -14.65
N PRO A 83 -17.49 8.10 -14.15
CA PRO A 83 -16.43 8.77 -14.88
C PRO A 83 -15.16 7.90 -15.03
N ALA A 84 -14.36 8.18 -16.04
CA ALA A 84 -13.03 7.59 -16.20
C ALA A 84 -12.04 8.31 -15.29
N TYR A 85 -11.72 7.71 -14.16
CA TYR A 85 -10.82 8.34 -13.18
C TYR A 85 -9.35 8.31 -13.62
N GLY A 86 -8.96 7.44 -14.54
CA GLY A 86 -7.65 7.48 -15.17
C GLY A 86 -7.37 8.82 -15.87
N GLU A 87 -8.36 9.39 -16.53
CA GLU A 87 -8.26 10.73 -17.16
C GLU A 87 -8.20 11.87 -16.13
N LYS A 88 -8.56 11.59 -14.89
CA LYS A 88 -8.54 12.54 -13.77
C LYS A 88 -7.28 12.40 -12.88
N GLY A 89 -6.29 11.66 -13.34
CA GLY A 89 -5.01 11.50 -12.67
C GLY A 89 -4.90 10.33 -11.69
N VAL A 90 -5.90 9.44 -11.63
CA VAL A 90 -5.81 8.20 -10.84
C VAL A 90 -4.94 7.19 -11.60
N THR A 91 -3.92 6.65 -10.95
CA THR A 91 -3.08 5.60 -11.51
C THR A 91 -3.72 4.22 -11.34
N PRO A 92 -3.29 3.19 -12.10
CA PRO A 92 -3.77 1.82 -11.92
C PRO A 92 -3.57 1.29 -10.50
N GLU A 93 -2.45 1.64 -9.85
CA GLU A 93 -2.15 1.25 -8.46
C GLU A 93 -3.12 1.92 -7.47
N GLN A 94 -3.43 3.19 -7.70
CA GLN A 94 -4.43 3.92 -6.92
C GLN A 94 -5.83 3.37 -7.14
N ALA A 95 -6.17 3.02 -8.38
CA ALA A 95 -7.43 2.35 -8.71
C ALA A 95 -7.54 0.99 -7.99
N LYS A 96 -6.47 0.22 -7.94
CA LYS A 96 -6.42 -1.04 -7.18
C LYS A 96 -6.65 -0.80 -5.68
N ALA A 97 -6.01 0.22 -5.11
CA ALA A 97 -6.23 0.58 -3.71
C ALA A 97 -7.69 0.99 -3.43
N LEU A 98 -8.34 1.70 -4.35
CA LEU A 98 -9.76 2.04 -4.25
C LEU A 98 -10.65 0.78 -4.31
N VAL A 99 -10.39 -0.13 -5.23
CA VAL A 99 -11.11 -1.41 -5.34
C VAL A 99 -10.98 -2.23 -4.06
N ASP A 100 -9.77 -2.36 -3.52
CA ASP A 100 -9.53 -3.07 -2.27
C ASP A 100 -10.28 -2.43 -1.10
N HIS A 101 -10.25 -1.11 -1.01
CA HIS A 101 -11.00 -0.36 0.00
C HIS A 101 -12.51 -0.59 -0.12
N MET A 102 -13.06 -0.57 -1.33
CA MET A 102 -14.48 -0.83 -1.57
C MET A 102 -14.88 -2.26 -1.19
N LYS A 103 -14.04 -3.24 -1.47
CA LYS A 103 -14.27 -4.63 -1.03
C LYS A 103 -14.27 -4.75 0.49
N GLN A 104 -13.34 -4.07 1.17
CA GLN A 104 -13.31 -4.01 2.64
C GLN A 104 -14.56 -3.37 3.21
N LEU A 105 -15.01 -2.24 2.68
CA LEU A 105 -16.24 -1.57 3.11
C LEU A 105 -17.46 -2.46 2.95
N LYS A 106 -17.57 -3.17 1.82
CA LYS A 106 -18.71 -4.05 1.53
C LYS A 106 -18.73 -5.28 2.40
N SER A 107 -17.59 -5.81 2.80
CA SER A 107 -17.45 -6.99 3.67
C SER A 107 -17.50 -6.65 5.16
N ALA A 108 -17.41 -5.38 5.54
CA ALA A 108 -17.50 -4.96 6.94
C ALA A 108 -18.90 -5.19 7.50
N PRO A 109 -19.00 -5.71 8.76
CA PRO A 109 -20.28 -5.95 9.42
C PRO A 109 -21.07 -4.68 9.72
#